data_2156448d791754b1be50f4fdc20a8216
#
_entry.id   2156448d791754b1be50f4fdc20a8216
#
_cell.length_a   1.000
_cell.length_b   1.000
_cell.length_c   1.000
_cell.angle_alpha   90.00
_cell.angle_beta   90.00
_cell.angle_gamma   90.00
#
_symmetry.space_group_name_H-M   'P 1'
#
loop_
_entity.id
_entity.type
_entity.pdbx_description
1 polymer ?
#
loop_
_entity_poly.entity_id
_entity_poly.type
_entity_poly.pdbx_seq_one_letter_code
_entity_poly.pdbx_strand_id
1 'polypeptide(L)'
;MSLQKHAVPLDERALAALAHSAMALDIYAWLAQRLHRVPREKPQFITWAAIKGQFGEGHSRMDNFRSKFRDAMFQVLGCYPKAKIEADHKGLTLRRSPPPVSARVIVVRKPDSW
;
A
#
# COMPACT_ATOMS: atom_id res chain seq x y z
N MET A 1 -15.00 15.19 -9.83
CA MET A 1 -14.64 14.07 -9.69
C MET A 1 -13.83 13.33 -10.68
N SER A 2 -13.03 14.06 -11.38
CA SER A 2 -12.06 13.42 -12.24
C SER A 2 -11.12 12.54 -11.45
N LEU A 3 -10.94 12.84 -10.18
CA LEU A 3 -10.06 12.03 -9.35
C LEU A 3 -10.50 10.58 -9.29
N GLN A 4 -11.79 10.36 -9.35
CA GLN A 4 -12.29 9.01 -9.18
C GLN A 4 -12.04 8.14 -10.38
N LYS A 5 -11.78 8.72 -11.51
CA LYS A 5 -11.46 7.92 -12.69
C LYS A 5 -10.15 7.20 -12.56
N HIS A 6 -9.26 7.75 -11.77
CA HIS A 6 -7.92 7.19 -11.64
C HIS A 6 -7.69 6.55 -10.28
N ALA A 7 -8.71 6.53 -9.45
CA ALA A 7 -8.56 5.96 -8.12
C ALA A 7 -8.52 4.44 -8.21
N VAL A 8 -7.65 3.84 -7.43
CA VAL A 8 -7.60 2.41 -7.31
C VAL A 8 -8.60 2.01 -6.23
N PRO A 9 -9.39 0.96 -6.45
CA PRO A 9 -10.35 0.54 -5.44
C PRO A 9 -9.65 0.09 -4.16
N LEU A 10 -10.18 0.54 -3.03
CA LEU A 10 -9.69 0.16 -1.72
C LEU A 10 -10.77 -0.63 -0.98
N ASP A 11 -10.33 -1.57 -0.17
CA ASP A 11 -11.24 -2.40 0.60
C ASP A 11 -11.67 -1.61 1.85
N GLU A 12 -12.96 -1.36 1.98
CA GLU A 12 -13.48 -0.60 3.12
C GLU A 12 -13.18 -1.29 4.45
N ARG A 13 -13.19 -2.61 4.46
CA ARG A 13 -12.89 -3.34 5.68
C ARG A 13 -11.45 -3.17 6.08
N ALA A 14 -10.55 -3.12 5.09
CA ALA A 14 -9.15 -2.86 5.38
C ALA A 14 -8.95 -1.45 5.92
N LEU A 15 -9.64 -0.48 5.34
CA LEU A 15 -9.54 0.89 5.82
C LEU A 15 -9.99 1.00 7.25
N ALA A 16 -11.09 0.33 7.59
CA ALA A 16 -11.60 0.34 8.97
C ALA A 16 -10.60 -0.33 9.91
N ALA A 17 -10.01 -1.44 9.50
CA ALA A 17 -9.06 -2.16 10.35
C ALA A 17 -7.79 -1.36 10.59
N LEU A 18 -7.39 -0.51 9.63
CA LEU A 18 -6.16 0.26 9.73
C LEU A 18 -6.39 1.67 10.24
N ALA A 19 -7.64 2.02 10.58
CA ALA A 19 -7.97 3.41 10.91
C ALA A 19 -7.25 3.93 12.14
N HIS A 20 -6.75 3.05 12.99
CA HIS A 20 -6.04 3.47 14.19
C HIS A 20 -4.61 3.96 13.90
N SER A 21 -4.12 3.81 12.69
CA SER A 21 -2.76 4.19 12.36
C SER A 21 -2.73 4.95 11.04
N ALA A 22 -2.38 6.24 11.12
CA ALA A 22 -2.26 7.05 9.92
C ALA A 22 -1.19 6.49 9.00
N MET A 23 -0.08 6.01 9.57
CA MET A 23 0.99 5.45 8.76
C MET A 23 0.52 4.20 8.02
N ALA A 24 -0.24 3.34 8.68
CA ALA A 24 -0.75 2.13 8.03
C ALA A 24 -1.70 2.46 6.89
N LEU A 25 -2.58 3.45 7.09
CA LEU A 25 -3.48 3.88 6.04
C LEU A 25 -2.72 4.43 4.84
N ASP A 26 -1.69 5.25 5.11
CA ASP A 26 -0.88 5.81 4.04
C ASP A 26 -0.15 4.73 3.26
N ILE A 27 0.39 3.75 3.96
CA ILE A 27 1.09 2.65 3.31
C ILE A 27 0.13 1.84 2.46
N TYR A 28 -1.05 1.55 2.99
CA TYR A 28 -2.05 0.78 2.27
C TYR A 28 -2.44 1.47 0.96
N ALA A 29 -2.75 2.76 1.03
CA ALA A 29 -3.12 3.51 -0.16
C ALA A 29 -1.97 3.57 -1.16
N TRP A 30 -0.76 3.75 -0.67
CA TRP A 30 0.43 3.81 -1.52
C TRP A 30 0.63 2.49 -2.26
N LEU A 31 0.54 1.37 -1.56
CA LEU A 31 0.73 0.07 -2.19
C LEU A 31 -0.40 -0.25 -3.16
N ALA A 32 -1.63 0.09 -2.81
CA ALA A 32 -2.77 -0.18 -3.68
C ALA A 32 -2.62 0.53 -5.03
N GLN A 33 -2.03 1.72 -5.01
CA GLN A 33 -1.85 2.47 -6.25
C GLN A 33 -0.60 2.08 -7.00
N ARG A 34 0.38 1.51 -6.32
CA ARG A 34 1.68 1.28 -6.93
C ARG A 34 1.90 -0.14 -7.41
N LEU A 35 1.46 -1.13 -6.65
CA LEU A 35 1.86 -2.50 -6.93
C LEU A 35 1.36 -3.03 -8.27
N HIS A 36 0.18 -2.63 -8.70
CA HIS A 36 -0.32 -3.10 -9.97
C HIS A 36 0.40 -2.48 -11.17
N ARG A 37 1.21 -1.45 -10.92
CA ARG A 37 1.97 -0.78 -11.97
C ARG A 37 3.41 -1.28 -12.07
N VAL A 38 3.85 -2.08 -11.11
CA VAL A 38 5.21 -2.59 -11.13
C VAL A 38 5.34 -3.61 -12.25
N PRO A 39 6.33 -3.49 -13.13
CA PRO A 39 6.53 -4.49 -14.19
C PRO A 39 6.85 -5.85 -13.60
N ARG A 40 6.37 -6.91 -14.22
CA ARG A 40 6.61 -8.26 -13.73
C ARG A 40 8.09 -8.61 -13.72
N GLU A 41 8.81 -8.20 -14.75
CA GLU A 41 10.21 -8.57 -14.88
C GLU A 41 11.15 -7.63 -14.15
N LYS A 42 10.60 -6.56 -13.58
CA LYS A 42 11.46 -5.54 -12.99
C LYS A 42 10.87 -5.03 -11.69
N PRO A 43 11.06 -5.78 -10.62
CA PRO A 43 10.59 -5.32 -9.30
C PRO A 43 11.22 -3.98 -8.96
N GLN A 44 10.50 -3.20 -8.18
CA GLN A 44 10.96 -1.88 -7.78
C GLN A 44 11.62 -1.94 -6.42
N PHE A 45 12.84 -1.44 -6.33
CA PHE A 45 13.54 -1.37 -5.06
C PHE A 45 13.54 0.06 -4.55
N ILE A 46 13.26 0.24 -3.26
CA ILE A 46 13.23 1.56 -2.64
C ILE A 46 14.04 1.50 -1.36
N THR A 47 15.01 2.39 -1.21
CA THR A 47 15.87 2.41 -0.03
C THR A 47 15.08 2.89 1.19
N TRP A 48 15.57 2.50 2.37
CA TRP A 48 14.94 2.98 3.60
C TRP A 48 15.01 4.50 3.71
N ALA A 49 16.08 5.12 3.20
CA ALA A 49 16.17 6.57 3.23
C ALA A 49 15.05 7.22 2.41
N ALA A 50 14.76 6.67 1.23
CA ALA A 50 13.70 7.20 0.40
C ALA A 50 12.33 6.98 1.06
N ILE A 51 12.13 5.83 1.68
CA ILE A 51 10.87 5.53 2.36
C ILE A 51 10.68 6.47 3.55
N LYS A 52 11.75 6.72 4.30
CA LYS A 52 11.68 7.65 5.42
C LYS A 52 11.34 9.05 4.94
N GLY A 53 11.87 9.45 3.79
CA GLY A 53 11.55 10.75 3.23
C GLY A 53 10.08 10.91 2.91
N GLN A 54 9.42 9.81 2.57
CA GLN A 54 8.01 9.85 2.20
C GLN A 54 7.08 9.66 3.39
N PHE A 55 7.41 8.76 4.30
CA PHE A 55 6.50 8.38 5.39
C PHE A 55 7.02 8.76 6.78
N GLY A 56 8.24 9.23 6.88
CA GLY A 56 8.90 9.36 8.17
C GLY A 56 8.87 10.75 8.79
N GLU A 57 7.96 11.57 8.36
CA GLU A 57 7.83 12.90 8.93
C GLU A 57 7.63 12.79 10.43
N GLY A 58 8.42 13.53 11.20
CA GLY A 58 8.33 13.45 12.65
C GLY A 58 9.27 12.44 13.28
N HIS A 59 9.93 11.62 12.47
CA HIS A 59 10.89 10.65 12.98
C HIS A 59 12.30 11.11 12.66
N SER A 60 13.10 11.33 13.70
CA SER A 60 14.47 11.79 13.50
C SER A 60 15.45 10.65 13.32
N ARG A 61 15.15 9.47 13.85
CA ARG A 61 16.07 8.34 13.80
C ARG A 61 15.59 7.28 12.85
N MET A 62 16.52 6.75 12.06
CA MET A 62 16.19 5.74 11.08
C MET A 62 15.72 4.43 11.73
N ASP A 63 16.36 4.01 12.82
CA ASP A 63 15.98 2.76 13.44
C ASP A 63 14.57 2.81 14.02
N ASN A 64 14.20 3.95 14.63
CA ASN A 64 12.85 4.12 15.14
C ASN A 64 11.84 4.13 14.01
N PHE A 65 12.16 4.82 12.93
CA PHE A 65 11.27 4.86 11.78
C PHE A 65 11.07 3.47 11.21
N ARG A 66 12.15 2.72 11.01
CA ARG A 66 12.05 1.38 10.43
C ARG A 66 11.19 0.47 11.27
N SER A 67 11.34 0.56 12.58
CA SER A 67 10.54 -0.27 13.49
C SER A 67 9.06 0.06 13.35
N LYS A 68 8.72 1.34 13.34
CA LYS A 68 7.32 1.77 13.20
C LYS A 68 6.77 1.39 11.84
N PHE A 69 7.57 1.59 10.80
CA PHE A 69 7.14 1.28 9.46
C PHE A 69 6.88 -0.21 9.29
N ARG A 70 7.74 -1.04 9.84
CA ARG A 70 7.58 -2.49 9.72
C ARG A 70 6.34 -2.97 10.46
N ASP A 71 6.05 -2.39 11.63
CA ASP A 71 4.84 -2.73 12.35
C ASP A 71 3.59 -2.36 11.53
N ALA A 72 3.60 -1.16 10.97
CA ALA A 72 2.48 -0.72 10.16
C ALA A 72 2.35 -1.58 8.90
N MET A 73 3.47 -1.91 8.26
CA MET A 73 3.46 -2.73 7.07
C MET A 73 2.91 -4.12 7.37
N PHE A 74 3.27 -4.68 8.52
CA PHE A 74 2.76 -5.98 8.91
C PHE A 74 1.23 -5.97 8.98
N GLN A 75 0.66 -4.90 9.54
CA GLN A 75 -0.78 -4.77 9.61
C GLN A 75 -1.40 -4.61 8.22
N VAL A 76 -0.74 -3.83 7.37
CA VAL A 76 -1.23 -3.63 6.01
C VAL A 76 -1.24 -4.96 5.25
N LEU A 77 -0.20 -5.77 5.40
CA LEU A 77 -0.13 -7.03 4.69
C LEU A 77 -1.21 -8.00 5.17
N GLY A 78 -1.62 -7.88 6.42
CA GLY A 78 -2.74 -8.67 6.92
C GLY A 78 -4.05 -8.33 6.22
N CYS A 79 -4.18 -7.09 5.74
CA CYS A 79 -5.37 -6.63 5.04
C CYS A 79 -5.23 -6.69 3.52
N TYR A 80 -4.01 -6.93 3.03
CA TYR A 80 -3.72 -6.94 1.60
C TYR A 80 -2.84 -8.15 1.32
N PRO A 81 -3.42 -9.35 1.44
CA PRO A 81 -2.61 -10.57 1.38
C PRO A 81 -1.98 -10.83 0.01
N LYS A 82 -2.49 -10.20 -1.04
CA LYS A 82 -1.91 -10.40 -2.37
C LYS A 82 -0.71 -9.51 -2.65
N ALA A 83 -0.41 -8.58 -1.76
CA ALA A 83 0.74 -7.70 -1.94
C ALA A 83 2.03 -8.49 -1.80
N LYS A 84 2.92 -8.33 -2.78
CA LYS A 84 4.20 -9.03 -2.79
C LYS A 84 5.30 -8.04 -2.50
N ILE A 85 5.75 -8.04 -1.27
CA ILE A 85 6.73 -7.09 -0.78
C ILE A 85 7.77 -7.83 0.03
N GLU A 86 9.02 -7.47 -0.17
CA GLU A 86 10.12 -8.02 0.60
C GLU A 86 10.87 -6.88 1.27
N ALA A 87 11.23 -7.06 2.52
CA ALA A 87 11.97 -6.05 3.26
C ALA A 87 13.29 -6.65 3.72
N ASP A 88 14.36 -5.87 3.60
CA ASP A 88 15.65 -6.28 4.12
C ASP A 88 16.34 -5.04 4.70
N HIS A 89 17.61 -5.18 5.06
CA HIS A 89 18.32 -4.08 5.69
C HIS A 89 18.57 -2.91 4.75
N LYS A 90 18.45 -3.11 3.46
CA LYS A 90 18.68 -2.06 2.47
C LYS A 90 17.42 -1.28 2.12
N GLY A 91 16.27 -1.92 2.17
CA GLY A 91 15.03 -1.26 1.78
C GLY A 91 13.93 -2.25 1.49
N LEU A 92 13.02 -1.83 0.64
CA LEU A 92 11.87 -2.64 0.23
C LEU A 92 11.97 -3.00 -1.24
N THR A 93 11.57 -4.22 -1.56
CA THR A 93 11.40 -4.65 -2.94
C THR A 93 9.91 -4.85 -3.18
N LEU A 94 9.37 -4.12 -4.14
CA LEU A 94 7.96 -4.19 -4.50
C LEU A 94 7.83 -5.00 -5.77
N ARG A 95 6.95 -6.00 -5.76
CA ARG A 95 6.70 -6.81 -6.94
C ARG A 95 5.27 -6.60 -7.40
N ARG A 96 5.04 -6.82 -8.67
CA ARG A 96 3.71 -6.64 -9.22
C ARG A 96 2.68 -7.45 -8.44
N SER A 97 1.60 -6.80 -8.07
CA SER A 97 0.53 -7.43 -7.31
C SER A 97 -0.81 -6.86 -7.77
N PRO A 98 -1.88 -7.64 -7.73
CA PRO A 98 -3.20 -7.11 -8.09
C PRO A 98 -3.67 -6.12 -7.05
N PRO A 99 -4.65 -5.25 -7.40
CA PRO A 99 -5.21 -4.34 -6.43
C PRO A 99 -5.87 -5.09 -5.27
N PRO A 100 -6.04 -4.42 -4.12
CA PRO A 100 -6.67 -5.08 -2.97
C PRO A 100 -8.10 -5.51 -3.24
N VAL A 101 -8.80 -4.78 -4.11
CA VAL A 101 -10.17 -5.10 -4.47
C VAL A 101 -10.23 -5.33 -5.96
N SER A 102 -10.92 -6.38 -6.38
CA SER A 102 -11.04 -6.72 -7.78
C SER A 102 -11.82 -5.62 -8.52
N ALA A 103 -11.32 -5.25 -9.70
CA ALA A 103 -12.03 -4.28 -10.53
C ALA A 103 -13.43 -4.78 -10.89
N ARG A 104 -13.58 -6.11 -10.96
CA ARG A 104 -14.86 -6.70 -11.26
C ARG A 104 -15.93 -6.37 -10.21
N VAL A 105 -15.51 -6.30 -8.96
CA VAL A 105 -16.43 -5.95 -7.89
C VAL A 105 -17.01 -4.56 -8.13
N ILE A 106 -16.18 -3.64 -8.57
CA ILE A 106 -16.63 -2.28 -8.82
C ILE A 106 -17.65 -2.25 -9.93
N VAL A 107 -17.42 -3.00 -10.99
CA VAL A 107 -18.34 -3.04 -12.10
C VAL A 107 -19.71 -3.57 -11.66
N VAL A 108 -19.72 -4.61 -10.85
CA VAL A 108 -20.95 -5.20 -10.37
C VAL A 108 -21.77 -4.20 -9.57
N ARG A 109 -21.10 -3.43 -8.75
CA ARG A 109 -21.81 -2.47 -7.93
C ARG A 109 -22.44 -1.37 -8.74
N LYS A 110 -21.86 -1.13 -9.84
CA LYS A 110 -22.41 -0.10 -10.63
C LYS A 110 -23.81 -0.35 -11.07
N PRO A 111 -24.20 -1.27 -11.42
CA PRO A 111 -25.44 -1.40 -12.03
C PRO A 111 -26.63 -1.14 -11.46
N ASP A 112 -26.38 -0.98 -11.52
CA ASP A 112 -27.16 -1.04 -11.38
C ASP A 112 -28.08 -0.76 -11.67
N SER A 113 -28.04 -0.74 -12.10
CA SER A 113 -28.78 -0.57 -12.40
C SER A 113 -29.40 -0.50 -12.54
N TRP A 114 -29.09 -0.53 -12.29
CA TRP A 114 -29.32 -0.61 -12.34
C TRP A 114 -29.93 0.00 -12.34
#